data_2b7d0a75a00f33f26d95c2a6b5334708
#
_entry.id   2b7d0a75a00f33f26d95c2a6b5334708
#
_cell.length_a   1.000
_cell.length_b   1.000
_cell.length_c   1.000
_cell.angle_alpha   90.00
_cell.angle_beta   90.00
_cell.angle_gamma   90.00
#
_symmetry.space_group_name_H-M   'P 1'
#
loop_
_entity.id
_entity.type
_entity.pdbx_description
1 polymer ?
#
loop_
_entity_poly.entity_id
_entity_poly.type
_entity_poly.pdbx_seq_one_letter_code
_entity_poly.pdbx_strand_id
1 'polypeptide(L)'
;RQMCNGVEIRDIRGNVPTRLKKLSEELFDGIILAAAGLKRLGYLSDACDETGCFEAEGQTFFYEILPKEQFFPAAGQGIIAVETRQHDCEDCMQAIHDEQTWQMFLAERAFLKAIGGGCNEAAAVDTAVDEEKMTVRARYAADGAHMKEISVSGTRYGDRMKDRQMAVDLGCRAAQKLQSGKVYLIGAGPGDTGLITMKGIEALKEADVVVYDHLASASLLNETKDAAEWIDAGKFA
;
A
#
# COMPACT_ATOMS: atom_id res chain seq x y z
N ARG A 1 -10.01 -5.77 5.46
CA ARG A 1 -11.45 -5.49 5.68
C ARG A 1 -12.20 -5.32 4.37
N GLN A 2 -11.65 -4.69 3.34
CA GLN A 2 -12.36 -4.49 2.05
C GLN A 2 -12.55 -5.79 1.26
N MET A 3 -11.71 -6.79 1.44
CA MET A 3 -11.77 -8.06 0.69
C MET A 3 -12.71 -9.09 1.32
N CYS A 4 -13.03 -8.98 2.60
CA CYS A 4 -13.82 -9.98 3.32
C CYS A 4 -14.89 -9.29 4.18
N ASN A 5 -16.12 -9.25 3.71
CA ASN A 5 -17.26 -8.77 4.48
C ASN A 5 -17.63 -9.81 5.56
N GLY A 6 -17.83 -9.34 6.79
CA GLY A 6 -18.25 -10.21 7.91
C GLY A 6 -17.12 -10.88 8.69
N VAL A 7 -15.85 -10.56 8.38
CA VAL A 7 -14.68 -11.06 9.12
C VAL A 7 -14.28 -10.06 10.21
N GLU A 8 -14.14 -10.52 11.44
CA GLU A 8 -13.55 -9.76 12.53
C GLU A 8 -12.02 -9.87 12.47
N ILE A 9 -11.33 -8.73 12.39
CA ILE A 9 -9.86 -8.68 12.37
C ILE A 9 -9.36 -8.35 13.78
N ARG A 10 -8.53 -9.23 14.33
CA ARG A 10 -7.89 -9.10 15.65
C ARG A 10 -6.38 -9.14 15.54
N ASP A 11 -5.70 -8.45 16.44
CA ASP A 11 -4.24 -8.50 16.53
C ASP A 11 -3.78 -9.84 17.09
N ILE A 12 -2.76 -10.43 16.45
CA ILE A 12 -2.07 -11.62 16.94
C ILE A 12 -0.59 -11.32 17.14
N ARG A 13 -0.06 -11.64 18.32
CA ARG A 13 1.35 -11.44 18.69
C ARG A 13 2.04 -12.76 19.01
N GLY A 14 3.36 -12.78 18.82
CA GLY A 14 4.21 -13.94 19.04
C GLY A 14 5.01 -14.30 17.78
N ASN A 15 5.94 -15.23 17.89
CA ASN A 15 6.62 -15.85 16.76
C ASN A 15 5.68 -16.79 15.99
N VAL A 16 6.12 -17.32 14.85
CA VAL A 16 5.30 -18.19 14.00
C VAL A 16 4.77 -19.41 14.76
N PRO A 17 5.59 -20.21 15.49
CA PRO A 17 5.07 -21.33 16.27
C PRO A 17 4.00 -20.92 17.30
N THR A 18 4.21 -19.81 18.02
CA THR A 18 3.22 -19.30 18.98
C THR A 18 1.90 -18.93 18.31
N ARG A 19 1.94 -18.36 17.10
CA ARG A 19 0.73 -17.99 16.35
C ARG A 19 0.01 -19.22 15.82
N LEU A 20 0.74 -20.23 15.35
CA LEU A 20 0.18 -21.52 14.94
C LEU A 20 -0.50 -22.22 16.12
N LYS A 21 0.14 -22.22 17.29
CA LYS A 21 -0.46 -22.76 18.50
C LYS A 21 -1.78 -22.08 18.85
N LYS A 22 -1.86 -20.75 18.78
CA LYS A 22 -3.12 -20.01 19.02
C LYS A 22 -4.21 -20.35 18.01
N LEU A 23 -3.85 -20.66 16.77
CA LEU A 23 -4.80 -21.12 15.75
C LEU A 23 -5.31 -22.54 16.12
N SER A 24 -4.43 -23.44 16.55
CA SER A 24 -4.80 -24.79 16.96
C SER A 24 -5.64 -24.84 18.24
N GLU A 25 -5.54 -23.83 19.10
CA GLU A 25 -6.37 -23.65 20.29
C GLU A 25 -7.73 -22.98 19.97
N GLU A 26 -8.08 -22.86 18.69
CA GLU A 26 -9.35 -22.27 18.19
C GLU A 26 -9.61 -20.83 18.66
N LEU A 27 -8.53 -20.08 19.00
CA LEU A 27 -8.63 -18.66 19.35
C LEU A 27 -8.86 -17.77 18.13
N PHE A 28 -8.61 -18.32 16.94
CA PHE A 28 -8.79 -17.67 15.63
C PHE A 28 -9.23 -18.71 14.60
N ASP A 29 -10.13 -18.34 13.69
CA ASP A 29 -10.55 -19.19 12.57
C ASP A 29 -9.47 -19.25 11.47
N GLY A 30 -8.63 -18.23 11.38
CA GLY A 30 -7.52 -18.14 10.46
C GLY A 30 -6.51 -17.06 10.85
N ILE A 31 -5.29 -17.18 10.39
CA ILE A 31 -4.23 -16.19 10.62
C ILE A 31 -3.51 -15.84 9.33
N ILE A 32 -3.09 -14.60 9.18
CA ILE A 32 -2.26 -14.17 8.05
C ILE A 32 -0.81 -14.12 8.50
N LEU A 33 0.05 -14.82 7.77
CA LEU A 33 1.49 -14.91 8.01
C LEU A 33 2.28 -14.59 6.75
N ALA A 34 3.52 -14.11 6.94
CA ALA A 34 4.45 -14.01 5.82
C ALA A 34 4.92 -15.43 5.42
N ALA A 35 4.67 -15.82 4.16
CA ALA A 35 5.09 -17.11 3.62
C ALA A 35 6.61 -17.37 3.80
N ALA A 36 7.43 -16.30 3.68
CA ALA A 36 8.86 -16.37 3.94
C ALA A 36 9.22 -16.88 5.36
N GLY A 37 8.39 -16.56 6.37
CA GLY A 37 8.57 -17.06 7.72
C GLY A 37 8.33 -18.58 7.83
N LEU A 38 7.30 -19.08 7.17
CA LEU A 38 7.00 -20.51 7.11
C LEU A 38 8.05 -21.29 6.32
N LYS A 39 8.52 -20.73 5.19
CA LYS A 39 9.62 -21.32 4.39
C LYS A 39 10.92 -21.41 5.18
N ARG A 40 11.31 -20.38 5.90
CA ARG A 40 12.53 -20.37 6.74
C ARG A 40 12.48 -21.39 7.89
N LEU A 41 11.29 -21.66 8.40
CA LEU A 41 11.07 -22.69 9.43
C LEU A 41 10.94 -24.11 8.86
N GLY A 42 11.00 -24.26 7.53
CA GLY A 42 10.87 -25.54 6.85
C GLY A 42 9.46 -26.10 6.79
N TYR A 43 8.45 -25.30 7.12
CA TYR A 43 7.05 -25.73 7.01
C TYR A 43 6.53 -25.68 5.57
N LEU A 44 7.07 -24.78 4.74
CA LEU A 44 6.75 -24.68 3.31
C LEU A 44 8.02 -24.81 2.49
N SER A 45 7.96 -25.50 1.36
CA SER A 45 9.01 -25.52 0.35
C SER A 45 8.98 -24.27 -0.52
N ASP A 46 10.06 -23.99 -1.27
CA ASP A 46 10.08 -22.90 -2.23
C ASP A 46 9.15 -23.14 -3.41
N ALA A 47 8.92 -24.40 -3.77
CA ALA A 47 8.03 -24.85 -4.83
C ALA A 47 6.67 -25.32 -4.29
N CYS A 48 6.15 -24.69 -3.22
CA CYS A 48 4.82 -25.04 -2.72
C CYS A 48 3.71 -24.54 -3.65
N ASP A 49 2.63 -25.30 -3.73
CA ASP A 49 1.41 -24.93 -4.46
C ASP A 49 0.72 -23.72 -3.81
N GLU A 50 -0.23 -23.12 -4.53
CA GLU A 50 -1.01 -21.98 -4.00
C GLU A 50 -1.84 -22.38 -2.78
N THR A 51 -2.27 -23.63 -2.68
CA THR A 51 -3.01 -24.18 -1.53
C THR A 51 -2.41 -25.50 -1.12
N GLY A 52 -2.47 -25.84 0.16
CA GLY A 52 -1.96 -27.10 0.67
C GLY A 52 -2.05 -27.23 2.17
N CYS A 53 -1.28 -28.15 2.72
CA CYS A 53 -1.15 -28.32 4.16
C CYS A 53 0.31 -28.58 4.55
N PHE A 54 0.60 -28.36 5.83
CA PHE A 54 1.88 -28.70 6.45
C PHE A 54 1.69 -29.16 7.88
N GLU A 55 2.65 -29.92 8.38
CA GLU A 55 2.66 -30.39 9.77
C GLU A 55 3.51 -29.45 10.63
N ALA A 56 2.97 -29.00 11.75
CA ALA A 56 3.72 -28.27 12.77
C ALA A 56 3.17 -28.59 14.15
N GLU A 57 4.05 -28.74 15.14
CA GLU A 57 3.68 -29.01 16.55
C GLU A 57 2.75 -30.22 16.72
N GLY A 58 2.86 -31.23 15.83
CA GLY A 58 2.02 -32.42 15.84
C GLY A 58 0.60 -32.22 15.33
N GLN A 59 0.34 -31.15 14.60
CA GLN A 59 -0.96 -30.82 14.01
C GLN A 59 -0.83 -30.46 12.53
N THR A 60 -1.88 -30.72 11.76
CA THR A 60 -1.98 -30.36 10.34
C THR A 60 -2.61 -28.98 10.18
N PHE A 61 -1.93 -28.09 9.49
CA PHE A 61 -2.42 -26.76 9.13
C PHE A 61 -2.65 -26.67 7.64
N PHE A 62 -3.79 -26.10 7.24
CA PHE A 62 -4.08 -25.79 5.85
C PHE A 62 -3.66 -24.36 5.54
N TYR A 63 -3.16 -24.11 4.31
CA TYR A 63 -2.76 -22.79 3.90
C TYR A 63 -3.25 -22.46 2.49
N GLU A 64 -3.35 -21.15 2.23
CA GLU A 64 -3.56 -20.55 0.92
C GLU A 64 -2.55 -19.41 0.75
N ILE A 65 -1.84 -19.39 -0.37
CA ILE A 65 -0.91 -18.30 -0.75
C ILE A 65 -1.73 -17.17 -1.37
N LEU A 66 -1.83 -16.04 -0.69
CA LEU A 66 -2.55 -14.88 -1.19
C LEU A 66 -1.76 -14.22 -2.34
N PRO A 67 -2.37 -14.02 -3.52
CA PRO A 67 -1.71 -13.37 -4.65
C PRO A 67 -1.29 -11.94 -4.31
N LYS A 68 -0.06 -11.55 -4.66
CA LYS A 68 0.46 -10.20 -4.41
C LYS A 68 -0.36 -9.10 -5.08
N GLU A 69 -1.04 -9.42 -6.18
CA GLU A 69 -1.93 -8.51 -6.91
C GLU A 69 -3.15 -8.11 -6.09
N GLN A 70 -3.62 -9.00 -5.25
CA GLN A 70 -4.78 -8.79 -4.39
C GLN A 70 -4.36 -8.37 -2.98
N PHE A 71 -3.32 -9.00 -2.45
CA PHE A 71 -2.84 -8.79 -1.09
C PHE A 71 -1.41 -8.26 -1.09
N PHE A 72 -1.26 -6.95 -1.14
CA PHE A 72 0.06 -6.31 -1.14
C PHE A 72 0.77 -6.56 0.20
N PRO A 73 2.06 -6.88 0.17
CA PRO A 73 2.85 -7.06 1.37
C PRO A 73 3.11 -5.73 2.09
N ALA A 74 3.47 -5.82 3.36
CA ALA A 74 4.07 -4.68 4.05
C ALA A 74 5.45 -4.35 3.44
N ALA A 75 5.86 -3.09 3.49
CA ALA A 75 7.16 -2.68 3.00
C ALA A 75 8.29 -3.46 3.69
N GLY A 76 9.24 -3.93 2.90
CA GLY A 76 10.34 -4.78 3.36
C GLY A 76 9.95 -6.21 3.72
N GLN A 77 8.74 -6.64 3.40
CA GLN A 77 8.27 -7.99 3.72
C GLN A 77 9.14 -9.06 3.06
N GLY A 78 9.72 -9.94 3.87
CA GLY A 78 10.60 -11.01 3.41
C GLY A 78 12.07 -10.61 3.26
N ILE A 79 12.42 -9.34 3.35
CA ILE A 79 13.80 -8.86 3.33
C ILE A 79 14.45 -9.11 4.69
N ILE A 80 15.69 -9.66 4.68
CA ILE A 80 16.51 -9.80 5.86
C ILE A 80 17.52 -8.66 5.90
N ALA A 81 17.53 -7.92 6.99
CA ALA A 81 18.55 -6.92 7.29
C ALA A 81 19.55 -7.50 8.30
N VAL A 82 20.83 -7.34 8.01
CA VAL A 82 21.93 -7.73 8.91
C VAL A 82 22.62 -6.45 9.37
N GLU A 83 22.74 -6.28 10.68
CA GLU A 83 23.42 -5.15 11.30
C GLU A 83 24.76 -5.62 11.90
N THR A 84 25.83 -4.88 11.64
CA THR A 84 27.16 -5.10 12.21
C THR A 84 27.69 -3.82 12.82
N ARG A 85 28.74 -3.93 13.64
CA ARG A 85 29.50 -2.74 14.04
C ARG A 85 30.20 -2.16 12.84
N GLN A 86 30.41 -0.84 12.85
CA GLN A 86 31.15 -0.15 11.79
C GLN A 86 32.54 -0.76 11.60
N HIS A 87 32.90 -1.04 10.35
CA HIS A 87 34.16 -1.69 9.95
C HIS A 87 34.36 -3.13 10.42
N ASP A 88 33.28 -3.77 10.91
CA ASP A 88 33.33 -5.19 11.28
C ASP A 88 32.68 -6.05 10.19
N CYS A 89 33.31 -7.16 9.80
CA CYS A 89 32.78 -8.13 8.84
C CYS A 89 32.38 -7.54 7.45
N GLU A 90 33.08 -6.53 6.95
CA GLU A 90 32.72 -5.87 5.65
C GLU A 90 32.68 -6.88 4.49
N ASP A 91 33.67 -7.79 4.40
CA ASP A 91 33.73 -8.81 3.36
C ASP A 91 32.53 -9.78 3.45
N CYS A 92 32.13 -10.14 4.67
CA CYS A 92 30.96 -11.00 4.90
C CYS A 92 29.67 -10.28 4.47
N MET A 93 29.56 -8.98 4.76
CA MET A 93 28.38 -8.18 4.38
C MET A 93 28.30 -8.02 2.86
N GLN A 94 29.45 -7.82 2.19
CA GLN A 94 29.46 -7.78 0.72
C GLN A 94 29.08 -9.13 0.09
N ALA A 95 29.50 -10.24 0.67
CA ALA A 95 29.21 -11.58 0.16
C ALA A 95 27.73 -11.95 0.22
N ILE A 96 26.99 -11.41 1.19
CA ILE A 96 25.54 -11.66 1.37
C ILE A 96 24.66 -10.54 0.82
N HIS A 97 25.26 -9.43 0.37
CA HIS A 97 24.52 -8.29 -0.16
C HIS A 97 23.91 -8.61 -1.52
N ASP A 98 22.59 -8.45 -1.63
CA ASP A 98 21.87 -8.52 -2.90
C ASP A 98 21.44 -7.11 -3.32
N GLU A 99 22.01 -6.65 -4.44
CA GLU A 99 21.79 -5.28 -4.93
C GLU A 99 20.36 -5.03 -5.39
N GLN A 100 19.73 -6.03 -5.99
CA GLN A 100 18.35 -5.91 -6.46
C GLN A 100 17.39 -5.77 -5.27
N THR A 101 17.55 -6.62 -4.26
CA THR A 101 16.80 -6.53 -2.99
C THR A 101 17.04 -5.19 -2.30
N TRP A 102 18.27 -4.66 -2.34
CA TRP A 102 18.59 -3.36 -1.78
C TRP A 102 17.85 -2.22 -2.49
N GLN A 103 17.79 -2.24 -3.81
CA GLN A 103 17.05 -1.25 -4.60
C GLN A 103 15.54 -1.32 -4.30
N MET A 104 14.97 -2.52 -4.22
CA MET A 104 13.56 -2.71 -3.81
C MET A 104 13.31 -2.11 -2.42
N PHE A 105 14.18 -2.43 -1.46
CA PHE A 105 14.09 -1.89 -0.10
C PHE A 105 14.17 -0.36 -0.06
N LEU A 106 15.05 0.24 -0.84
CA LEU A 106 15.17 1.70 -0.92
C LEU A 106 13.88 2.35 -1.43
N ALA A 107 13.26 1.79 -2.48
CA ALA A 107 12.00 2.29 -3.02
C ALA A 107 10.86 2.21 -1.99
N GLU A 108 10.73 1.06 -1.34
CA GLU A 108 9.68 0.82 -0.34
C GLU A 108 9.85 1.69 0.91
N ARG A 109 11.08 1.85 1.39
CA ARG A 109 11.39 2.74 2.52
C ARG A 109 11.17 4.22 2.19
N ALA A 110 11.53 4.63 0.97
CA ALA A 110 11.29 5.99 0.49
C ALA A 110 9.78 6.28 0.42
N PHE A 111 8.99 5.33 -0.07
CA PHE A 111 7.53 5.41 -0.08
C PHE A 111 6.98 5.61 1.34
N LEU A 112 7.29 4.73 2.29
CA LEU A 112 6.82 4.85 3.66
C LEU A 112 7.21 6.16 4.32
N LYS A 113 8.47 6.58 4.14
CA LYS A 113 8.95 7.85 4.69
C LYS A 113 8.20 9.04 4.10
N ALA A 114 7.91 9.02 2.80
CA ALA A 114 7.25 10.11 2.10
C ALA A 114 5.76 10.25 2.47
N ILE A 115 5.05 9.14 2.76
CA ILE A 115 3.67 9.23 3.27
C ILE A 115 3.59 9.64 4.74
N GLY A 116 4.75 9.82 5.43
CA GLY A 116 4.78 10.11 6.86
C GLY A 116 4.46 8.90 7.74
N GLY A 117 4.46 7.71 7.14
CA GLY A 117 3.96 6.48 7.75
C GLY A 117 4.94 5.83 8.71
N GLY A 118 4.40 5.44 9.87
CA GLY A 118 4.97 4.45 10.76
C GLY A 118 4.36 3.06 10.52
N CYS A 119 4.64 2.11 11.41
CA CYS A 119 4.12 0.74 11.32
C CYS A 119 2.58 0.63 11.44
N ASN A 120 1.89 1.71 11.77
CA ASN A 120 0.43 1.73 11.99
C ASN A 120 -0.36 2.34 10.83
N GLU A 121 0.32 2.82 9.79
CA GLU A 121 -0.35 3.39 8.62
C GLU A 121 -0.95 2.29 7.74
N ALA A 122 -2.14 2.55 7.19
CA ALA A 122 -2.80 1.65 6.24
C ALA A 122 -2.14 1.78 4.85
N ALA A 123 -0.88 1.34 4.78
CA ALA A 123 -0.04 1.42 3.59
C ALA A 123 0.58 0.06 3.27
N ALA A 124 0.62 -0.26 1.99
CA ALA A 124 1.28 -1.45 1.48
C ALA A 124 2.01 -1.10 0.17
N VAL A 125 3.14 -1.75 -0.07
CA VAL A 125 3.95 -1.51 -1.25
C VAL A 125 4.63 -2.80 -1.71
N ASP A 126 4.68 -2.98 -3.01
CA ASP A 126 5.33 -4.09 -3.67
C ASP A 126 6.20 -3.54 -4.80
N THR A 127 7.46 -3.91 -4.81
CA THR A 127 8.42 -3.48 -5.82
C THR A 127 8.87 -4.67 -6.66
N ALA A 128 8.77 -4.54 -7.97
CA ALA A 128 9.29 -5.51 -8.93
C ALA A 128 10.45 -4.88 -9.71
N VAL A 129 11.51 -5.65 -9.88
CA VAL A 129 12.70 -5.24 -10.62
C VAL A 129 13.03 -6.31 -11.64
N ASP A 130 13.15 -5.92 -12.90
CA ASP A 130 13.71 -6.73 -13.97
C ASP A 130 14.98 -6.09 -14.55
N GLU A 131 15.51 -6.59 -15.64
CA GLU A 131 16.77 -6.10 -16.24
C GLU A 131 16.65 -4.66 -16.73
N GLU A 132 15.49 -4.25 -17.23
CA GLU A 132 15.28 -2.96 -17.89
C GLU A 132 14.51 -1.96 -17.03
N LYS A 133 13.68 -2.46 -16.10
CA LYS A 133 12.66 -1.66 -15.45
C LYS A 133 12.53 -1.95 -13.96
N MET A 134 12.20 -0.93 -13.22
CA MET A 134 11.70 -1.04 -11.85
C MET A 134 10.28 -0.51 -11.79
N THR A 135 9.39 -1.25 -11.12
CA THR A 135 7.99 -0.86 -10.92
C THR A 135 7.66 -0.90 -9.44
N VAL A 136 7.14 0.21 -8.92
CA VAL A 136 6.63 0.33 -7.55
C VAL A 136 5.12 0.40 -7.62
N ARG A 137 4.44 -0.56 -7.01
CA ARG A 137 2.99 -0.56 -6.80
C ARG A 137 2.72 -0.27 -5.34
N ALA A 138 1.85 0.66 -5.05
CA ALA A 138 1.57 1.06 -3.68
C ALA A 138 0.08 1.27 -3.45
N ARG A 139 -0.37 0.94 -2.24
CA ARG A 139 -1.72 1.19 -1.73
C ARG A 139 -1.63 2.01 -0.45
N TYR A 140 -2.54 2.94 -0.32
CA TYR A 140 -2.62 3.79 0.85
C TYR A 140 -4.05 4.24 1.12
N ALA A 141 -4.46 4.18 2.38
CA ALA A 141 -5.75 4.69 2.84
C ALA A 141 -5.49 5.73 3.93
N ALA A 142 -5.45 7.00 3.56
CA ALA A 142 -5.20 8.12 4.49
C ALA A 142 -6.27 8.21 5.60
N ASP A 143 -7.52 7.87 5.29
CA ASP A 143 -8.65 7.85 6.21
C ASP A 143 -8.93 6.45 6.80
N GLY A 144 -8.11 5.47 6.48
CA GLY A 144 -8.28 4.07 6.89
C GLY A 144 -9.45 3.34 6.20
N ALA A 145 -10.23 4.02 5.36
CA ALA A 145 -11.43 3.47 4.72
C ALA A 145 -11.30 3.39 3.19
N HIS A 146 -10.81 4.45 2.55
CA HIS A 146 -10.74 4.53 1.09
C HIS A 146 -9.32 4.24 0.58
N MET A 147 -9.14 3.01 0.09
CA MET A 147 -7.86 2.56 -0.47
C MET A 147 -7.63 3.16 -1.85
N LYS A 148 -6.56 3.94 -1.99
CA LYS A 148 -6.03 4.37 -3.28
C LYS A 148 -4.89 3.46 -3.70
N GLU A 149 -4.79 3.18 -5.00
CA GLU A 149 -3.71 2.37 -5.58
C GLU A 149 -3.01 3.15 -6.68
N ILE A 150 -1.69 2.98 -6.78
CA ILE A 150 -0.87 3.58 -7.83
C ILE A 150 0.23 2.60 -8.27
N SER A 151 0.59 2.71 -9.54
CA SER A 151 1.78 2.07 -10.10
C SER A 151 2.65 3.14 -10.76
N VAL A 152 3.92 3.15 -10.42
CA VAL A 152 4.93 4.02 -11.04
C VAL A 152 6.11 3.18 -11.49
N SER A 153 6.74 3.56 -12.60
CA SER A 153 7.86 2.82 -13.14
C SER A 153 8.97 3.75 -13.62
N GLY A 154 10.17 3.21 -13.70
CA GLY A 154 11.34 3.85 -14.29
C GLY A 154 12.22 2.85 -15.03
N THR A 155 12.87 3.29 -16.10
CA THR A 155 13.86 2.49 -16.82
C THR A 155 15.18 2.51 -16.07
N ARG A 156 15.80 1.36 -15.89
CA ARG A 156 17.08 1.21 -15.22
C ARG A 156 18.22 1.76 -16.09
N TYR A 157 19.20 2.30 -15.45
CA TYR A 157 20.37 2.86 -16.11
C TYR A 157 21.48 1.84 -16.33
N GLY A 158 21.41 0.66 -15.67
CA GLY A 158 22.52 -0.29 -15.59
C GLY A 158 23.70 0.22 -14.74
N ASP A 159 23.51 1.34 -14.04
CA ASP A 159 24.48 1.92 -13.11
C ASP A 159 23.94 1.82 -11.69
N ARG A 160 24.70 1.21 -10.81
CA ARG A 160 24.29 0.91 -9.44
C ARG A 160 23.82 2.13 -8.66
N MET A 161 24.55 3.25 -8.76
CA MET A 161 24.22 4.45 -8.00
C MET A 161 22.99 5.17 -8.56
N LYS A 162 22.89 5.23 -9.88
CA LYS A 162 21.73 5.82 -10.55
C LYS A 162 20.47 5.00 -10.32
N ASP A 163 20.58 3.68 -10.37
CA ASP A 163 19.43 2.78 -10.12
C ASP A 163 18.96 2.87 -8.67
N ARG A 164 19.86 3.02 -7.70
CA ARG A 164 19.50 3.30 -6.29
C ARG A 164 18.79 4.63 -6.12
N GLN A 165 19.27 5.68 -6.76
CA GLN A 165 18.60 7.00 -6.71
C GLN A 165 17.21 6.92 -7.36
N MET A 166 17.11 6.29 -8.53
CA MET A 166 15.83 6.04 -9.20
C MET A 166 14.85 5.28 -8.30
N ALA A 167 15.31 4.28 -7.57
CA ALA A 167 14.47 3.53 -6.63
C ALA A 167 13.86 4.45 -5.56
N VAL A 168 14.66 5.31 -4.95
CA VAL A 168 14.21 6.32 -3.98
C VAL A 168 13.20 7.27 -4.62
N ASP A 169 13.49 7.79 -5.81
CA ASP A 169 12.63 8.72 -6.53
C ASP A 169 11.28 8.08 -6.89
N LEU A 170 11.25 6.81 -7.28
CA LEU A 170 10.02 6.07 -7.57
C LEU A 170 9.16 5.91 -6.31
N GLY A 171 9.78 5.56 -5.18
CA GLY A 171 9.06 5.48 -3.89
C GLY A 171 8.43 6.81 -3.49
N CYS A 172 9.19 7.90 -3.57
CA CYS A 172 8.68 9.25 -3.30
C CYS A 172 7.55 9.66 -4.26
N ARG A 173 7.70 9.37 -5.56
CA ARG A 173 6.66 9.67 -6.56
C ARG A 173 5.38 8.88 -6.33
N ALA A 174 5.48 7.61 -5.91
CA ALA A 174 4.31 6.82 -5.56
C ALA A 174 3.55 7.45 -4.38
N ALA A 175 4.25 7.86 -3.34
CA ALA A 175 3.67 8.54 -2.19
C ALA A 175 3.00 9.88 -2.58
N GLN A 176 3.69 10.72 -3.32
CA GLN A 176 3.14 12.00 -3.78
C GLN A 176 1.86 11.84 -4.56
N LYS A 177 1.80 10.86 -5.49
CA LYS A 177 0.61 10.61 -6.29
C LYS A 177 -0.57 10.09 -5.47
N LEU A 178 -0.32 9.32 -4.41
CA LEU A 178 -1.36 8.84 -3.51
C LEU A 178 -1.88 9.92 -2.56
N GLN A 179 -1.00 10.83 -2.14
CA GLN A 179 -1.35 11.97 -1.27
C GLN A 179 -1.88 13.16 -2.05
N SER A 180 -1.57 13.29 -3.35
CA SER A 180 -2.03 14.42 -4.14
C SER A 180 -3.55 14.35 -4.32
N GLY A 181 -4.25 15.37 -3.84
CA GLY A 181 -5.63 15.63 -4.19
C GLY A 181 -5.72 16.14 -5.64
N LYS A 182 -6.84 15.89 -6.28
CA LYS A 182 -7.21 16.56 -7.53
C LYS A 182 -8.00 17.81 -7.20
N VAL A 183 -7.65 18.93 -7.81
CA VAL A 183 -8.44 20.16 -7.72
C VAL A 183 -9.09 20.38 -9.07
N TYR A 184 -10.41 20.48 -9.08
CA TYR A 184 -11.20 20.83 -10.26
C TYR A 184 -11.74 22.24 -10.10
N LEU A 185 -11.48 23.08 -11.08
CA LEU A 185 -12.16 24.36 -11.21
C LEU A 185 -13.35 24.17 -12.16
N ILE A 186 -14.57 24.28 -11.62
CA ILE A 186 -15.79 23.97 -12.36
C ILE A 186 -16.59 25.25 -12.53
N GLY A 187 -16.91 25.60 -13.78
CA GLY A 187 -17.88 26.64 -14.07
C GLY A 187 -19.30 26.13 -13.80
N ALA A 188 -19.99 26.70 -12.81
CA ALA A 188 -21.31 26.29 -12.39
C ALA A 188 -22.44 26.82 -13.30
N GLY A 189 -22.14 27.69 -14.29
CA GLY A 189 -23.13 28.35 -15.13
C GLY A 189 -23.88 29.47 -14.39
N PRO A 190 -24.85 30.14 -15.03
CA PRO A 190 -25.59 31.29 -14.48
C PRO A 190 -26.74 30.92 -13.53
N GLY A 191 -26.64 29.76 -12.86
CA GLY A 191 -27.61 29.31 -11.85
C GLY A 191 -28.55 28.18 -12.30
N ASP A 192 -28.57 27.83 -13.58
CA ASP A 192 -29.29 26.66 -14.07
C ASP A 192 -28.42 25.43 -14.04
N THR A 193 -28.82 24.41 -13.26
CA THR A 193 -28.09 23.14 -13.11
C THR A 193 -27.99 22.34 -14.41
N GLY A 194 -28.87 22.58 -15.38
CA GLY A 194 -28.81 21.98 -16.72
C GLY A 194 -27.67 22.50 -17.60
N LEU A 195 -26.98 23.58 -17.18
CA LEU A 195 -25.90 24.20 -17.94
C LEU A 195 -24.50 23.76 -17.47
N ILE A 196 -24.40 22.99 -16.43
CA ILE A 196 -23.15 22.42 -16.00
C ILE A 196 -22.70 21.29 -16.97
N THR A 197 -21.41 21.15 -17.19
CA THR A 197 -20.91 20.06 -18.04
C THR A 197 -21.02 18.70 -17.34
N MET A 198 -21.16 17.61 -18.12
CA MET A 198 -21.12 16.22 -17.58
C MET A 198 -19.87 15.97 -16.76
N LYS A 199 -18.70 16.43 -17.23
CA LYS A 199 -17.44 16.33 -16.46
C LYS A 199 -17.48 17.10 -15.13
N GLY A 200 -18.19 18.21 -15.09
CA GLY A 200 -18.41 18.98 -13.85
C GLY A 200 -19.25 18.18 -12.84
N ILE A 201 -20.32 17.54 -13.29
CA ILE A 201 -21.15 16.66 -12.46
C ILE A 201 -20.34 15.45 -11.96
N GLU A 202 -19.57 14.79 -12.83
CA GLU A 202 -18.70 13.67 -12.43
C GLU A 202 -17.70 14.09 -11.36
N ALA A 203 -17.04 15.25 -11.52
CA ALA A 203 -16.11 15.77 -10.53
C ALA A 203 -16.78 16.11 -9.20
N LEU A 204 -18.01 16.66 -9.20
CA LEU A 204 -18.79 16.92 -7.98
C LEU A 204 -19.13 15.61 -7.25
N LYS A 205 -19.52 14.55 -7.96
CA LYS A 205 -19.82 13.25 -7.37
C LYS A 205 -18.60 12.58 -6.74
N GLU A 206 -17.40 12.86 -7.23
CA GLU A 206 -16.13 12.33 -6.70
C GLU A 206 -15.51 13.21 -5.61
N ALA A 207 -15.93 14.48 -5.48
CA ALA A 207 -15.30 15.45 -4.60
C ALA A 207 -15.41 15.06 -3.12
N ASP A 208 -14.30 15.19 -2.38
CA ASP A 208 -14.27 15.07 -0.92
C ASP A 208 -14.61 16.42 -0.26
N VAL A 209 -14.23 17.53 -0.91
CA VAL A 209 -14.48 18.90 -0.46
C VAL A 209 -14.96 19.72 -1.66
N VAL A 210 -16.04 20.48 -1.48
CA VAL A 210 -16.54 21.43 -2.47
C VAL A 210 -16.48 22.84 -1.89
N VAL A 211 -15.66 23.69 -2.51
CA VAL A 211 -15.58 25.11 -2.19
C VAL A 211 -16.48 25.85 -3.21
N TYR A 212 -17.47 26.56 -2.74
CA TYR A 212 -18.45 27.27 -3.58
C TYR A 212 -18.68 28.71 -3.09
N ASP A 213 -19.23 29.52 -3.96
CA ASP A 213 -19.72 30.88 -3.61
C ASP A 213 -21.23 31.00 -3.88
N HIS A 214 -21.82 32.13 -3.49
CA HIS A 214 -23.25 32.38 -3.64
C HIS A 214 -23.74 32.52 -5.11
N LEU A 215 -22.82 32.55 -6.07
CA LEU A 215 -23.15 32.57 -7.50
C LEU A 215 -23.44 31.18 -8.04
N ALA A 216 -22.92 30.14 -7.36
CA ALA A 216 -23.22 28.76 -7.71
C ALA A 216 -24.62 28.37 -7.18
N SER A 217 -25.39 27.65 -7.98
CA SER A 217 -26.70 27.16 -7.55
C SER A 217 -26.54 26.13 -6.42
N ALA A 218 -27.21 26.35 -5.28
CA ALA A 218 -27.21 25.42 -4.16
C ALA A 218 -27.72 24.02 -4.54
N SER A 219 -28.51 23.90 -5.61
CA SER A 219 -28.97 22.59 -6.10
C SER A 219 -27.86 21.72 -6.67
N LEU A 220 -26.72 22.29 -7.08
CA LEU A 220 -25.52 21.53 -7.49
C LEU A 220 -24.87 20.78 -6.33
N LEU A 221 -25.06 21.24 -5.11
CA LEU A 221 -24.54 20.55 -3.92
C LEU A 221 -25.23 19.18 -3.69
N ASN A 222 -26.47 19.02 -4.21
CA ASN A 222 -27.20 17.75 -4.16
C ASN A 222 -26.56 16.68 -5.07
N GLU A 223 -25.68 17.06 -5.99
CA GLU A 223 -24.97 16.14 -6.88
C GLU A 223 -23.67 15.62 -6.23
N THR A 224 -23.30 16.14 -5.06
CA THR A 224 -22.11 15.67 -4.33
C THR A 224 -22.42 14.37 -3.55
N LYS A 225 -21.39 13.62 -3.21
CA LYS A 225 -21.57 12.47 -2.30
C LYS A 225 -21.98 12.94 -0.89
N ASP A 226 -22.71 12.10 -0.16
CA ASP A 226 -23.23 12.42 1.20
C ASP A 226 -22.13 12.79 2.21
N ALA A 227 -20.91 12.29 2.02
CA ALA A 227 -19.77 12.56 2.88
C ALA A 227 -18.92 13.77 2.45
N ALA A 228 -19.31 14.53 1.42
CA ALA A 228 -18.54 15.69 0.97
C ALA A 228 -18.64 16.85 1.96
N GLU A 229 -17.51 17.47 2.28
CA GLU A 229 -17.45 18.72 3.04
C GLU A 229 -17.74 19.91 2.13
N TRP A 230 -18.62 20.86 2.57
CA TRP A 230 -18.96 22.05 1.81
C TRP A 230 -18.40 23.29 2.51
N ILE A 231 -17.62 24.07 1.78
CA ILE A 231 -17.01 25.30 2.26
C ILE A 231 -17.56 26.47 1.45
N ASP A 232 -18.32 27.34 2.12
CA ASP A 232 -18.79 28.60 1.52
C ASP A 232 -17.65 29.63 1.53
N ALA A 233 -17.19 30.02 0.33
CA ALA A 233 -16.17 31.03 0.14
C ALA A 233 -16.77 32.38 -0.32
N GLY A 234 -18.08 32.50 -0.34
CA GLY A 234 -18.79 33.73 -0.70
C GLY A 234 -18.45 34.89 0.24
N LYS A 235 -18.15 36.05 -0.33
CA LYS A 235 -17.98 37.27 0.47
C LYS A 235 -19.37 37.73 0.90
N PHE A 236 -19.60 37.77 2.21
CA PHE A 236 -20.72 38.55 2.76
C PHE A 236 -20.41 40.02 2.48
N ALA A 237 -21.28 40.67 1.71
CA ALA A 237 -21.25 42.11 1.50
C ALA A 237 -21.81 42.87 2.72
#